data_c1803e438695dcc0511b4ffbb453ab0e
#
_entry.id   c1803e438695dcc0511b4ffbb453ab0e
#
_cell.length_a   1.000
_cell.length_b   1.000
_cell.length_c   1.000
_cell.angle_alpha   90.00
_cell.angle_beta   90.00
_cell.angle_gamma   90.00
#
_symmetry.space_group_name_H-M   'P 1'
#
loop_
_entity.id
_entity.type
_entity.pdbx_description
1 polymer ?
#
loop_
_entity_poly.entity_id
_entity_poly.type
_entity_poly.pdbx_seq_one_letter_code
_entity_poly.pdbx_strand_id
1 'polypeptide(L)' 'MARYVARFMKNVLGDNGCEAEICQRALEVEAADQGQAAEVAKLRFCESENVKNWVHHADRVQITEAEFPS' A
#
# COMPACT_ATOMS: atom_id res chain seq x y z
N MET A 1 -16.89 6.97 -8.73
CA MET A 1 -15.87 6.16 -8.01
C MET A 1 -14.91 7.11 -7.31
N ALA A 2 -14.46 6.71 -6.16
CA ALA A 2 -13.54 7.51 -5.37
C ALA A 2 -12.10 7.10 -5.66
N ARG A 3 -11.18 8.02 -5.43
CA ARG A 3 -9.76 7.75 -5.60
C ARG A 3 -9.13 7.51 -4.23
N TYR A 4 -8.30 6.50 -4.16
CA TYR A 4 -7.65 6.11 -2.92
C TYR A 4 -6.14 5.97 -3.14
N VAL A 5 -5.39 6.18 -2.08
CA VAL A 5 -3.94 5.94 -2.07
C VAL A 5 -3.66 4.75 -1.18
N ALA A 6 -3.03 3.74 -1.73
CA ALA A 6 -2.63 2.56 -0.99
C ALA A 6 -1.13 2.65 -0.71
N ARG A 7 -0.76 2.62 0.56
CA ARG A 7 0.64 2.65 0.97
C ARG A 7 1.01 1.31 1.55
N PHE A 8 2.01 0.67 0.95
CA PHE A 8 2.52 -0.60 1.43
C PHE A 8 3.65 -0.32 2.39
N MET A 9 3.42 -0.66 3.64
CA MET A 9 4.34 -0.33 4.72
C MET A 9 5.15 -1.55 5.11
N LYS A 10 6.42 -1.33 5.42
CA LYS A 10 7.31 -2.37 5.85
C LYS A 10 8.04 -1.93 7.10
N ASN A 11 8.15 -2.85 8.08
CA ASN A 11 8.92 -2.63 9.28
C ASN A 11 10.38 -2.97 9.02
N VAL A 12 11.26 -2.06 9.33
CA VAL A 12 12.69 -2.28 9.20
C VAL A 12 13.35 -2.05 10.55
N LEU A 13 14.40 -2.80 10.83
CA LEU A 13 15.17 -2.65 12.06
C LEU A 13 16.30 -1.66 11.82
N GLY A 14 16.30 -0.59 12.59
CA GLY A 14 17.34 0.42 12.48
C GLY A 14 18.62 0.01 13.16
N ASP A 15 19.69 0.76 12.93
CA ASP A 15 21.03 0.48 13.46
C ASP A 15 21.06 0.51 14.99
N ASN A 16 20.17 1.26 15.61
CA ASN A 16 20.09 1.36 17.06
C ASN A 16 19.14 0.34 17.69
N GLY A 17 18.69 -0.62 16.92
CA GLY A 17 17.77 -1.66 17.39
C GLY A 17 16.32 -1.28 17.46
N CYS A 18 15.96 -0.08 17.04
CA CYS A 18 14.57 0.36 17.00
C CYS A 18 13.92 0.00 15.69
N GLU A 19 12.69 -0.48 15.77
CA GLU A 19 11.91 -0.75 14.57
C GLU A 19 11.32 0.56 14.04
N ALA A 20 11.35 0.72 12.73
CA ALA A 20 10.74 1.84 12.06
C ALA A 20 9.89 1.34 10.91
N GLU A 21 8.72 1.94 10.71
CA GLU A 21 7.86 1.60 9.60
C GLU A 21 8.11 2.57 8.46
N ILE A 22 8.41 2.03 7.28
CA ILE A 22 8.65 2.84 6.09
C ILE A 22 7.58 2.55 5.05
N CYS A 23 7.31 3.54 4.20
CA CYS A 23 6.43 3.36 3.06
C CYS A 23 7.27 2.81 1.91
N GLN A 24 7.10 1.53 1.62
CA GLN A 24 7.85 0.88 0.55
C GLN A 24 7.33 1.30 -0.82
N ARG A 25 6.01 1.44 -0.94
CA ARG A 25 5.40 1.82 -2.20
C ARG A 25 4.04 2.45 -1.95
N ALA A 26 3.70 3.43 -2.77
CA ALA A 26 2.38 4.04 -2.75
C ALA A 26 1.77 3.95 -4.15
N LEU A 27 0.50 3.56 -4.21
CA LEU A 27 -0.23 3.40 -5.46
C LEU A 27 -1.55 4.17 -5.38
N GLU A 28 -1.94 4.79 -6.47
CA GLU A 28 -3.26 5.40 -6.59
C GLU A 28 -4.19 4.41 -7.27
N VAL A 29 -5.36 4.21 -6.69
CA VAL A 29 -6.37 3.31 -7.25
C VAL A 29 -7.74 3.99 -7.21
N GLU A 30 -8.59 3.63 -8.16
CA GLU A 30 -9.97 4.09 -8.16
C GLU A 30 -10.86 2.90 -7.79
N ALA A 31 -11.78 3.12 -6.87
CA ALA A 31 -12.65 2.07 -6.39
C ALA A 31 -13.93 2.66 -5.83
N ALA A 32 -14.92 1.81 -5.64
CA ALA A 32 -16.20 2.23 -5.08
C ALA A 32 -16.11 2.48 -3.58
N ASP A 33 -15.24 1.75 -2.89
CA ASP A 33 -15.05 1.89 -1.46
C ASP A 33 -13.64 1.49 -1.07
N GLN A 34 -13.32 1.68 0.22
CA GLN A 34 -11.99 1.43 0.74
C GLN A 34 -11.61 -0.05 0.66
N GLY A 35 -12.54 -0.95 0.92
CA GLY A 35 -12.28 -2.38 0.83
C GLY A 35 -11.91 -2.80 -0.59
N GLN A 36 -12.63 -2.31 -1.58
CA GLN A 36 -12.31 -2.59 -2.97
C GLN A 36 -10.97 -1.97 -3.37
N ALA A 37 -10.69 -0.77 -2.88
CA ALA A 37 -9.41 -0.12 -3.14
C ALA A 37 -8.25 -0.95 -2.65
N ALA A 38 -8.38 -1.54 -1.47
CA ALA A 38 -7.34 -2.40 -0.91
C ALA A 38 -7.08 -3.61 -1.79
N GLU A 39 -8.13 -4.25 -2.28
CA GLU A 39 -7.98 -5.42 -3.15
C GLU A 39 -7.33 -5.07 -4.47
N VAL A 40 -7.76 -3.99 -5.10
CA VAL A 40 -7.17 -3.53 -6.36
C VAL A 40 -5.69 -3.19 -6.16
N ALA A 41 -5.37 -2.49 -5.07
CA ALA A 41 -4.00 -2.11 -4.78
C ALA A 41 -3.09 -3.32 -4.57
N LYS A 42 -3.57 -4.33 -3.86
CA LYS A 42 -2.81 -5.54 -3.62
C LYS A 42 -2.50 -6.27 -4.93
N LEU A 43 -3.47 -6.34 -5.82
CA LEU A 43 -3.26 -6.96 -7.13
C LEU A 43 -2.23 -6.19 -7.94
N ARG A 44 -2.33 -4.88 -7.97
CA ARG A 44 -1.38 -4.05 -8.70
C ARG A 44 0.02 -4.13 -8.12
N PHE A 45 0.12 -4.20 -6.80
CA PHE A 45 1.42 -4.35 -6.15
C PHE A 45 2.07 -5.66 -6.54
N CYS A 46 1.31 -6.75 -6.52
CA CYS A 46 1.84 -8.06 -6.89
C CYS A 46 2.29 -8.10 -8.34
N GLU A 47 1.55 -7.48 -9.24
CA GLU A 47 1.93 -7.40 -10.64
C GLU A 47 3.20 -6.58 -10.83
N SER A 48 3.26 -5.42 -10.17
CA SER A 48 4.38 -4.50 -10.29
C SER A 48 5.68 -5.09 -9.76
N GLU A 49 5.61 -5.81 -8.64
CA GLU A 49 6.78 -6.40 -8.01
C GLU A 49 7.03 -7.84 -8.51
N ASN A 50 6.16 -8.34 -9.38
CA ASN A 50 6.27 -9.69 -9.94
C ASN A 50 6.32 -10.76 -8.85
N VAL A 51 5.44 -10.62 -7.85
CA VAL A 51 5.34 -11.55 -6.72
C VAL A 51 3.93 -12.11 -6.66
N LYS A 52 3.80 -13.30 -6.06
CA LYS A 52 2.50 -13.96 -5.94
C LYS A 52 1.67 -13.40 -4.80
N ASN A 53 2.32 -12.87 -3.78
CA ASN A 53 1.64 -12.37 -2.59
C ASN A 53 2.34 -11.14 -2.07
N TRP A 54 1.59 -10.07 -1.86
CA TRP A 54 2.12 -8.79 -1.44
C TRP A 54 2.79 -8.86 -0.06
N VAL A 55 2.34 -9.78 0.81
CA VAL A 55 2.88 -9.89 2.16
C VAL A 55 4.35 -10.28 2.19
N HIS A 56 4.88 -10.79 1.09
CA HIS A 56 6.30 -11.12 1.00
C HIS A 56 7.18 -9.86 0.89
N HIS A 57 6.58 -8.74 0.53
CA HIS A 57 7.34 -7.49 0.33
C HIS A 57 6.89 -6.36 1.23
N ALA A 58 5.73 -6.50 1.86
CA ALA A 58 5.20 -5.45 2.74
C ALA A 58 4.51 -6.09 3.94
N ASP A 59 4.58 -5.43 5.08
CA ASP A 59 3.97 -5.94 6.31
C ASP A 59 2.52 -5.55 6.44
N ARG A 60 2.13 -4.41 5.88
CA ARG A 60 0.73 -4.01 5.87
C ARG A 60 0.47 -3.02 4.73
N VAL A 61 -0.80 -2.87 4.41
CA VAL A 61 -1.25 -1.87 3.45
C VAL A 61 -2.14 -0.87 4.16
N GLN A 62 -1.91 0.41 3.93
CA GLN A 62 -2.73 1.48 4.48
C GLN A 62 -3.48 2.13 3.34
N ILE A 63 -4.81 2.18 3.45
CA ILE A 63 -5.66 2.77 2.42
C ILE A 63 -6.20 4.09 2.94
N THR A 64 -5.95 5.15 2.19
CA THR A 64 -6.42 6.49 2.54
C THR A 64 -7.18 7.06 1.35
N GLU A 65 -8.31 7.67 1.60
CA GLU A 65 -9.02 8.35 0.54
C GLU A 65 -8.22 9.57 0.10
N ALA A 66 -7.97 9.64 -1.20
CA ALA A 66 -7.22 10.75 -1.75
C ALA A 66 -8.17 11.89 -2.06
N GLU A 67 -8.04 12.99 -1.30
CA GLU A 67 -8.77 14.20 -1.57
C GLU A 67 -7.89 15.10 -2.41
N PHE A 68 -8.22 15.20 -3.67
CA PHE A 68 -7.51 16.15 -4.51
C PHE A 68 -8.37 17.39 -4.63
N PRO A 69 -7.82 18.54 -4.34
CA PRO A 69 -8.51 19.78 -4.68
C PRO A 69 -8.62 19.82 -6.19
N SER A 70 -9.79 19.69 -6.63
CA SER A 70 -10.07 19.76 -8.06
C SER A 70 -10.12 21.22 -8.52
#